data_918861b79ef223bc176d869df9f3b008
#
_entry.id   918861b79ef223bc176d869df9f3b008
#
_cell.length_a   1.000
_cell.length_b   1.000
_cell.length_c   1.000
_cell.angle_alpha   90.00
_cell.angle_beta   90.00
_cell.angle_gamma   90.00
#
_symmetry.space_group_name_H-M   'P 1'
#
loop_
_entity.id
_entity.type
_entity.pdbx_description
1 polymer ?
#
loop_
_entity_poly.entity_id
_entity_poly.type
_entity_poly.pdbx_seq_one_letter_code
_entity_poly.pdbx_strand_id
1 'polypeptide(L)'
;NIYYILYILSVGCYAMSIDGIGFQYIWPNHPVWNDYAIGISLYGVILWALIFTRRFLSTRAKSPQMDRVLKIVIVVRSAVFLFELLFYPEFFEYRIIEIIPLSIIFYIGMKIWLRGYRPARFFVIAYGLLLAGFLLRSFVYFNFLSITTISHYSLHFSFVIEMLFLTFALGDRIRILKNKRDRALKRIIHQNETNLELKDKVNRELEEKVGERTVELNSKNSELAESNQK
;
A
#
# COMPACT_ATOMS: atom_id res chain seq x y z
N ASN A 1 5.49 -1.52 5.76
CA ASN A 1 4.43 -2.12 4.93
C ASN A 1 4.78 -3.59 4.69
N ILE A 2 4.14 -4.49 5.43
CA ILE A 2 4.47 -5.91 5.45
C ILE A 2 4.45 -6.55 4.04
N TYR A 3 3.52 -6.14 3.18
CA TYR A 3 3.40 -6.66 1.81
C TYR A 3 4.62 -6.32 0.95
N TYR A 4 5.25 -5.18 1.18
CA TYR A 4 6.50 -4.81 0.50
C TYR A 4 7.69 -5.64 0.98
N ILE A 5 7.74 -5.95 2.28
CA ILE A 5 8.77 -6.83 2.84
C ILE A 5 8.64 -8.25 2.26
N LEU A 6 7.41 -8.78 2.21
CA LEU A 6 7.14 -10.09 1.63
C LEU A 6 7.48 -10.14 0.12
N TYR A 7 7.21 -9.03 -0.58
CA TYR A 7 7.62 -8.86 -1.98
C TYR A 7 9.14 -8.96 -2.13
N ILE A 8 9.91 -8.18 -1.36
CA ILE A 8 11.39 -8.19 -1.40
C ILE A 8 11.94 -9.58 -1.07
N LEU A 9 11.40 -10.25 -0.05
CA LEU A 9 11.79 -11.62 0.30
C LEU A 9 11.54 -12.59 -0.86
N SER A 10 10.38 -12.48 -1.52
CA SER A 10 10.06 -13.32 -2.67
C SER A 10 11.00 -13.05 -3.86
N VAL A 11 11.37 -11.79 -4.10
CA VAL A 11 12.36 -11.44 -5.14
C VAL A 11 13.74 -12.00 -4.79
N GLY A 12 14.16 -11.92 -3.52
CA GLY A 12 15.42 -12.53 -3.05
C GLY A 12 15.43 -14.04 -3.23
N CYS A 13 14.36 -14.74 -2.84
CA CYS A 13 14.20 -16.18 -3.06
C CYS A 13 14.23 -16.53 -4.55
N TYR A 14 13.57 -15.73 -5.38
CA TYR A 14 13.55 -15.92 -6.84
C TYR A 14 14.94 -15.78 -7.45
N ALA A 15 15.68 -14.71 -7.09
CA ALA A 15 17.05 -14.51 -7.57
C ALA A 15 17.98 -15.64 -7.14
N MET A 16 17.93 -16.05 -5.87
CA MET A 16 18.74 -17.17 -5.36
C MET A 16 18.41 -18.50 -6.06
N SER A 17 17.14 -18.74 -6.37
CA SER A 17 16.72 -19.97 -7.06
C SER A 17 17.17 -19.99 -8.52
N ILE A 18 17.09 -18.84 -9.22
CA ILE A 18 17.42 -18.75 -10.66
C ILE A 18 18.92 -18.83 -10.91
N ASP A 19 19.72 -18.28 -10.00
CA ASP A 19 21.19 -18.29 -10.08
C ASP A 19 21.81 -19.56 -9.48
N GLY A 20 20.98 -20.48 -8.97
CA GLY A 20 21.44 -21.73 -8.37
C GLY A 20 22.07 -21.59 -6.98
N ILE A 21 22.17 -20.37 -6.44
CA ILE A 21 22.73 -20.09 -5.11
C ILE A 21 21.94 -20.82 -4.03
N GLY A 22 20.62 -20.83 -4.12
CA GLY A 22 19.74 -21.54 -3.21
C GLY A 22 20.03 -23.03 -3.17
N PHE A 23 20.20 -23.67 -4.32
CA PHE A 23 20.56 -25.07 -4.44
C PHE A 23 21.96 -25.34 -3.87
N GLN A 24 22.92 -24.48 -4.17
CA GLN A 24 24.32 -24.69 -3.74
C GLN A 24 24.49 -24.60 -2.21
N TYR A 25 23.80 -23.69 -1.52
CA TYR A 25 24.10 -23.35 -0.12
C TYR A 25 22.96 -23.65 0.86
N ILE A 26 21.68 -23.65 0.42
CA ILE A 26 20.54 -23.73 1.32
C ILE A 26 19.88 -25.12 1.27
N TRP A 27 19.69 -25.69 0.06
CA TRP A 27 19.06 -27.01 -0.09
C TRP A 27 19.82 -27.96 -1.03
N PRO A 28 21.13 -28.19 -0.81
CA PRO A 28 21.96 -29.01 -1.72
C PRO A 28 21.51 -30.48 -1.83
N ASN A 29 20.84 -30.99 -0.80
CA ASN A 29 20.38 -32.37 -0.74
C ASN A 29 18.97 -32.60 -1.32
N HIS A 30 18.32 -31.53 -1.85
CA HIS A 30 16.95 -31.59 -2.36
C HIS A 30 16.85 -31.05 -3.80
N PRO A 31 17.37 -31.76 -4.81
CA PRO A 31 17.37 -31.31 -6.20
C PRO A 31 15.97 -31.06 -6.74
N VAL A 32 15.00 -31.90 -6.38
CA VAL A 32 13.60 -31.75 -6.80
C VAL A 32 12.98 -30.43 -6.31
N TRP A 33 13.39 -29.96 -5.10
CA TRP A 33 12.92 -28.69 -4.58
C TRP A 33 13.37 -27.50 -5.43
N ASN A 34 14.53 -27.61 -6.08
CA ASN A 34 15.04 -26.53 -6.93
C ASN A 34 14.11 -26.20 -8.11
N ASP A 35 13.47 -27.22 -8.68
CA ASP A 35 12.53 -27.04 -9.80
C ASP A 35 11.27 -26.29 -9.36
N TYR A 36 10.79 -26.57 -8.14
CA TYR A 36 9.64 -25.87 -7.56
C TYR A 36 9.97 -24.48 -7.02
N ALA A 37 11.18 -24.28 -6.50
CA ALA A 37 11.58 -23.04 -5.82
C ALA A 37 11.49 -21.81 -6.73
N ILE A 38 11.81 -21.95 -8.02
CA ILE A 38 11.71 -20.90 -9.03
C ILE A 38 10.23 -20.48 -9.21
N GLY A 39 9.34 -21.46 -9.41
CA GLY A 39 7.92 -21.20 -9.63
C GLY A 39 7.22 -20.61 -8.41
N ILE A 40 7.48 -21.17 -7.23
CA ILE A 40 6.90 -20.71 -5.95
C ILE A 40 7.35 -19.29 -5.64
N SER A 41 8.64 -18.98 -5.79
CA SER A 41 9.17 -17.66 -5.52
C SER A 41 8.67 -16.62 -6.51
N LEU A 42 8.59 -16.96 -7.80
CA LEU A 42 8.06 -16.08 -8.84
C LEU A 42 6.56 -15.79 -8.62
N TYR A 43 5.78 -16.83 -8.28
CA TYR A 43 4.39 -16.63 -7.87
C TYR A 43 4.29 -15.70 -6.67
N GLY A 44 5.14 -15.88 -5.64
CA GLY A 44 5.22 -14.99 -4.50
C GLY A 44 5.49 -13.53 -4.89
N VAL A 45 6.45 -13.29 -5.81
CA VAL A 45 6.73 -11.96 -6.37
C VAL A 45 5.46 -11.33 -6.93
N ILE A 46 4.75 -12.03 -7.81
CA ILE A 46 3.56 -11.48 -8.47
C ILE A 46 2.39 -11.29 -7.50
N LEU A 47 2.16 -12.26 -6.63
CA LEU A 47 1.09 -12.18 -5.62
C LEU A 47 1.27 -10.98 -4.70
N TRP A 48 2.47 -10.82 -4.14
CA TRP A 48 2.75 -9.70 -3.24
C TRP A 48 2.80 -8.37 -3.97
N ALA A 49 3.25 -8.32 -5.22
CA ALA A 49 3.16 -7.15 -6.08
C ALA A 49 1.72 -6.69 -6.29
N LEU A 50 0.79 -7.61 -6.60
CA LEU A 50 -0.63 -7.31 -6.78
C LEU A 50 -1.28 -6.81 -5.47
N ILE A 51 -1.02 -7.48 -4.35
CA ILE A 51 -1.55 -7.09 -3.03
C ILE A 51 -0.96 -5.73 -2.60
N PHE A 52 0.33 -5.54 -2.79
CA PHE A 52 1.01 -4.26 -2.52
C PHE A 52 0.39 -3.13 -3.34
N THR A 53 0.20 -3.34 -4.64
CA THR A 53 -0.43 -2.38 -5.55
C THR A 53 -1.80 -1.93 -5.04
N ARG A 54 -2.65 -2.87 -4.64
CA ARG A 54 -3.97 -2.57 -4.08
C ARG A 54 -3.90 -1.69 -2.83
N ARG A 55 -2.97 -2.00 -1.94
CA ARG A 55 -2.78 -1.26 -0.68
C ARG A 55 -2.08 0.07 -0.89
N PHE A 56 -1.03 0.08 -1.71
CA PHE A 56 -0.24 1.28 -1.99
C PHE A 56 -1.06 2.34 -2.74
N LEU A 57 -1.74 1.98 -3.80
CA LEU A 57 -2.56 2.90 -4.58
C LEU A 57 -3.92 3.20 -3.94
N SER A 58 -4.29 2.47 -2.86
CA SER A 58 -5.60 2.58 -2.20
C SER A 58 -6.75 2.42 -3.22
N THR A 59 -6.64 1.39 -4.09
CA THR A 59 -7.55 1.18 -5.24
C THR A 59 -9.00 1.04 -4.80
N ARG A 60 -9.27 0.43 -3.65
CA ARG A 60 -10.62 0.28 -3.10
C ARG A 60 -11.35 1.62 -2.93
N ALA A 61 -10.63 2.66 -2.49
CA ALA A 61 -11.20 3.98 -2.24
C ALA A 61 -11.20 4.87 -3.51
N LYS A 62 -10.16 4.76 -4.34
CA LYS A 62 -9.96 5.66 -5.49
C LYS A 62 -10.58 5.16 -6.78
N SER A 63 -10.64 3.85 -6.97
CA SER A 63 -11.17 3.22 -8.19
C SER A 63 -11.64 1.80 -7.92
N PRO A 64 -12.89 1.60 -7.45
CA PRO A 64 -13.43 0.28 -7.13
C PRO A 64 -13.37 -0.72 -8.30
N GLN A 65 -13.52 -0.22 -9.53
CA GLN A 65 -13.40 -1.05 -10.74
C GLN A 65 -11.99 -1.64 -10.87
N MET A 66 -10.94 -0.83 -10.68
CA MET A 66 -9.55 -1.30 -10.71
C MET A 66 -9.23 -2.28 -9.57
N ASP A 67 -9.82 -2.06 -8.39
CA ASP A 67 -9.70 -3.00 -7.26
C ASP A 67 -10.31 -4.35 -7.59
N ARG A 68 -11.44 -4.36 -8.31
CA ARG A 68 -12.09 -5.59 -8.77
C ARG A 68 -11.22 -6.35 -9.78
N VAL A 69 -10.63 -5.63 -10.75
CA VAL A 69 -9.68 -6.22 -11.72
C VAL A 69 -8.50 -6.87 -10.99
N LEU A 70 -7.86 -6.15 -10.05
CA LEU A 70 -6.74 -6.72 -9.28
C LEU A 70 -7.13 -7.97 -8.49
N LYS A 71 -8.33 -8.01 -7.90
CA LYS A 71 -8.83 -9.20 -7.21
C LYS A 71 -9.01 -10.37 -8.15
N ILE A 72 -9.61 -10.13 -9.32
CA ILE A 72 -9.78 -11.17 -10.34
C ILE A 72 -8.42 -11.71 -10.77
N VAL A 73 -7.45 -10.84 -11.06
CA VAL A 73 -6.09 -11.25 -11.44
C VAL A 73 -5.42 -12.08 -10.33
N ILE A 74 -5.55 -11.69 -9.06
CA ILE A 74 -5.03 -12.47 -7.93
C ILE A 74 -5.66 -13.87 -7.92
N VAL A 75 -6.98 -13.97 -8.03
CA VAL A 75 -7.69 -15.26 -7.99
C VAL A 75 -7.29 -16.14 -9.18
N VAL A 76 -7.29 -15.58 -10.40
CA VAL A 76 -6.92 -16.31 -11.62
C VAL A 76 -5.49 -16.80 -11.54
N ARG A 77 -4.53 -15.92 -11.16
CA ARG A 77 -3.12 -16.33 -11.06
C ARG A 77 -2.89 -17.37 -9.96
N SER A 78 -3.62 -17.28 -8.83
CA SER A 78 -3.55 -18.28 -7.78
C SER A 78 -4.12 -19.63 -8.24
N ALA A 79 -5.21 -19.64 -9.01
CA ALA A 79 -5.78 -20.84 -9.58
C ALA A 79 -4.83 -21.49 -10.60
N VAL A 80 -4.22 -20.68 -11.48
CA VAL A 80 -3.20 -21.14 -12.44
C VAL A 80 -2.00 -21.74 -11.69
N PHE A 81 -1.48 -21.06 -10.66
CA PHE A 81 -0.37 -21.56 -9.85
C PHE A 81 -0.68 -22.90 -9.18
N LEU A 82 -1.86 -23.06 -8.61
CA LEU A 82 -2.28 -24.32 -8.00
C LEU A 82 -2.40 -25.44 -9.05
N PHE A 83 -2.88 -25.12 -10.23
CA PHE A 83 -2.96 -26.06 -11.34
C PHE A 83 -1.57 -26.48 -11.83
N GLU A 84 -0.65 -25.53 -12.01
CA GLU A 84 0.76 -25.80 -12.36
C GLU A 84 1.42 -26.68 -11.30
N LEU A 85 1.23 -26.36 -10.02
CA LEU A 85 1.85 -27.09 -8.90
C LEU A 85 1.38 -28.54 -8.81
N LEU A 86 0.10 -28.81 -9.08
CA LEU A 86 -0.50 -30.13 -8.90
C LEU A 86 -0.37 -31.03 -10.12
N PHE A 87 -0.40 -30.48 -11.33
CA PHE A 87 -0.52 -31.27 -12.55
C PHE A 87 0.67 -31.11 -13.50
N TYR A 88 1.30 -29.96 -13.53
CA TYR A 88 2.30 -29.63 -14.56
C TYR A 88 3.42 -28.72 -14.02
N PRO A 89 4.32 -29.22 -13.16
CA PRO A 89 5.42 -28.41 -12.62
C PRO A 89 6.36 -27.84 -13.70
N GLU A 90 6.43 -28.46 -14.87
CA GLU A 90 7.24 -28.02 -15.99
C GLU A 90 6.81 -26.64 -16.54
N PHE A 91 5.56 -26.23 -16.32
CA PHE A 91 5.07 -24.90 -16.71
C PHE A 91 5.67 -23.74 -15.89
N PHE A 92 6.32 -24.02 -14.76
CA PHE A 92 7.06 -23.00 -13.99
C PHE A 92 8.21 -22.35 -14.77
N GLU A 93 8.66 -22.96 -15.86
CA GLU A 93 9.66 -22.37 -16.76
C GLU A 93 9.08 -21.24 -17.63
N TYR A 94 7.77 -21.22 -17.88
CA TYR A 94 7.11 -20.24 -18.76
C TYR A 94 6.86 -18.91 -18.06
N ARG A 95 7.94 -18.16 -17.81
CA ARG A 95 7.93 -16.84 -17.10
C ARG A 95 7.19 -15.74 -17.86
N ILE A 96 6.90 -15.95 -19.15
CA ILE A 96 6.22 -14.98 -20.01
C ILE A 96 4.81 -14.67 -19.53
N ILE A 97 4.13 -15.61 -18.88
CA ILE A 97 2.79 -15.44 -18.32
C ILE A 97 2.75 -14.25 -17.34
N GLU A 98 3.85 -13.92 -16.66
CA GLU A 98 3.93 -12.86 -15.67
C GLU A 98 3.92 -11.44 -16.27
N ILE A 99 4.09 -11.30 -17.56
CA ILE A 99 3.94 -10.02 -18.27
C ILE A 99 2.51 -9.49 -18.13
N ILE A 100 1.51 -10.38 -18.11
CA ILE A 100 0.09 -9.99 -18.03
C ILE A 100 -0.22 -9.29 -16.70
N PRO A 101 0.01 -9.90 -15.50
CA PRO A 101 -0.24 -9.22 -14.23
C PRO A 101 0.62 -7.96 -14.05
N LEU A 102 1.89 -7.95 -14.51
CA LEU A 102 2.76 -6.77 -14.46
C LEU A 102 2.23 -5.62 -15.33
N SER A 103 1.75 -5.92 -16.53
CA SER A 103 1.12 -4.92 -17.42
C SER A 103 -0.14 -4.31 -16.79
N ILE A 104 -0.94 -5.12 -16.10
CA ILE A 104 -2.14 -4.67 -15.39
C ILE A 104 -1.75 -3.75 -14.23
N ILE A 105 -0.73 -4.11 -13.43
CA ILE A 105 -0.20 -3.28 -12.35
C ILE A 105 0.26 -1.93 -12.88
N PHE A 106 1.06 -1.94 -13.96
CA PHE A 106 1.56 -0.73 -14.61
C PHE A 106 0.42 0.16 -15.11
N TYR A 107 -0.55 -0.41 -15.82
CA TYR A 107 -1.72 0.31 -16.35
C TYR A 107 -2.55 0.97 -15.24
N ILE A 108 -2.79 0.25 -14.14
CA ILE A 108 -3.54 0.76 -12.98
C ILE A 108 -2.76 1.89 -12.31
N GLY A 109 -1.45 1.72 -12.12
CA GLY A 109 -0.57 2.76 -11.62
C GLY A 109 -0.62 4.02 -12.45
N MET A 110 -0.51 3.89 -13.76
CA MET A 110 -0.59 4.99 -14.73
C MET A 110 -1.93 5.74 -14.64
N LYS A 111 -3.05 5.02 -14.65
CA LYS A 111 -4.38 5.65 -14.50
C LYS A 111 -4.56 6.41 -13.20
N ILE A 112 -4.04 5.88 -12.08
CA ILE A 112 -4.14 6.54 -10.77
C ILE A 112 -3.21 7.74 -10.70
N TRP A 113 -2.03 7.68 -11.34
CA TRP A 113 -1.13 8.82 -11.46
C TRP A 113 -1.76 9.95 -12.26
N LEU A 114 -2.33 9.66 -13.43
CA LEU A 114 -3.02 10.65 -14.29
C LEU A 114 -4.23 11.29 -13.59
N ARG A 115 -4.83 10.64 -12.59
CA ARG A 115 -5.87 11.21 -11.73
C ARG A 115 -5.31 12.10 -10.59
N GLY A 116 -4.02 12.44 -10.62
CA GLY A 116 -3.39 13.39 -9.70
C GLY A 116 -2.82 12.80 -8.41
N TYR A 117 -2.74 11.47 -8.27
CA TYR A 117 -2.10 10.87 -7.11
C TYR A 117 -0.57 10.87 -7.24
N ARG A 118 0.07 11.90 -6.69
CA ARG A 118 1.52 12.13 -6.81
C ARG A 118 2.43 10.95 -6.44
N PRO A 119 2.21 10.17 -5.36
CA PRO A 119 3.08 9.04 -5.05
C PRO A 119 3.09 7.95 -6.11
N ALA A 120 2.07 7.87 -6.97
CA ALA A 120 2.01 6.89 -8.04
C ALA A 120 3.06 7.13 -9.15
N ARG A 121 3.69 8.31 -9.24
CA ARG A 121 4.74 8.60 -10.25
C ARG A 121 5.94 7.64 -10.13
N PHE A 122 6.48 7.51 -8.93
CA PHE A 122 7.60 6.60 -8.68
C PHE A 122 7.20 5.13 -8.83
N PHE A 123 5.97 4.80 -8.45
CA PHE A 123 5.38 3.49 -8.64
C PHE A 123 5.30 3.12 -10.13
N VAL A 124 4.86 4.03 -10.99
CA VAL A 124 4.76 3.80 -12.45
C VAL A 124 6.14 3.63 -13.08
N ILE A 125 7.12 4.45 -12.67
CA ILE A 125 8.51 4.30 -13.13
C ILE A 125 9.05 2.93 -12.72
N ALA A 126 8.85 2.52 -11.47
CA ALA A 126 9.30 1.24 -10.94
C ALA A 126 8.78 0.06 -11.76
N TYR A 127 7.46 -0.05 -11.88
CA TYR A 127 6.84 -1.15 -12.63
C TYR A 127 7.04 -1.04 -14.15
N GLY A 128 7.22 0.16 -14.69
CA GLY A 128 7.58 0.36 -16.09
C GLY A 128 8.96 -0.22 -16.42
N LEU A 129 9.95 0.03 -15.55
CA LEU A 129 11.30 -0.51 -15.69
C LEU A 129 11.33 -2.03 -15.48
N LEU A 130 10.57 -2.54 -14.50
CA LEU A 130 10.43 -3.98 -14.29
C LEU A 130 9.79 -4.66 -15.51
N LEU A 131 8.72 -4.10 -16.06
CA LEU A 131 8.07 -4.60 -17.26
C LEU A 131 9.03 -4.59 -18.46
N ALA A 132 9.82 -3.53 -18.65
CA ALA A 132 10.84 -3.46 -19.69
C ALA A 132 11.89 -4.57 -19.53
N GLY A 133 12.34 -4.88 -18.31
CA GLY A 133 13.26 -5.99 -18.04
C GLY A 133 12.66 -7.35 -18.40
N PHE A 134 11.41 -7.59 -18.05
CA PHE A 134 10.68 -8.81 -18.45
C PHE A 134 10.51 -8.91 -19.97
N LEU A 135 10.18 -7.82 -20.66
CA LEU A 135 10.07 -7.79 -22.12
C LEU A 135 11.42 -8.09 -22.78
N LEU A 136 12.50 -7.48 -22.29
CA LEU A 136 13.85 -7.70 -22.78
C LEU A 136 14.25 -9.18 -22.64
N ARG A 137 13.97 -9.77 -21.49
CA ARG A 137 14.21 -11.19 -21.24
C ARG A 137 13.37 -12.10 -22.15
N SER A 138 12.12 -11.71 -22.43
CA SER A 138 11.25 -12.43 -23.35
C SER A 138 11.75 -12.39 -24.79
N PHE A 139 12.28 -11.26 -25.27
CA PHE A 139 12.89 -11.16 -26.60
C PHE A 139 14.13 -12.05 -26.74
N VAL A 140 14.92 -12.18 -25.67
CA VAL A 140 16.03 -13.14 -25.65
C VAL A 140 15.52 -14.57 -25.70
N TYR A 141 14.47 -14.90 -24.94
CA TYR A 141 13.88 -16.23 -24.93
C TYR A 141 13.34 -16.65 -26.30
N PHE A 142 12.73 -15.74 -27.03
CA PHE A 142 12.26 -15.98 -28.41
C PHE A 142 13.35 -15.87 -29.50
N ASN A 143 14.61 -15.73 -29.10
CA ASN A 143 15.74 -15.55 -30.01
C ASN A 143 15.69 -14.30 -30.92
N PHE A 144 14.89 -13.29 -30.55
CA PHE A 144 14.91 -11.98 -31.23
C PHE A 144 16.15 -11.16 -30.91
N LEU A 145 16.75 -11.39 -29.75
CA LEU A 145 17.95 -10.73 -29.28
C LEU A 145 19.02 -11.77 -28.86
N SER A 146 20.28 -11.46 -29.16
CA SER A 146 21.40 -12.29 -28.72
C SER A 146 21.59 -12.24 -27.20
N ILE A 147 22.09 -13.35 -26.65
CA ILE A 147 22.45 -13.43 -25.23
C ILE A 147 23.73 -12.63 -25.01
N THR A 148 23.59 -11.48 -24.33
CA THR A 148 24.71 -10.67 -23.85
C THR A 148 24.66 -10.66 -22.32
N THR A 149 25.76 -10.24 -21.66
CA THR A 149 25.78 -10.08 -20.21
C THR A 149 24.65 -9.16 -19.72
N ILE A 150 24.38 -8.07 -20.43
CA ILE A 150 23.32 -7.12 -20.10
C ILE A 150 21.94 -7.74 -20.23
N SER A 151 21.68 -8.47 -21.31
CA SER A 151 20.38 -9.12 -21.52
C SER A 151 20.15 -10.27 -20.55
N HIS A 152 21.20 -10.98 -20.13
CA HIS A 152 21.12 -12.05 -19.14
C HIS A 152 20.73 -11.52 -17.75
N TYR A 153 21.37 -10.47 -17.28
CA TYR A 153 21.11 -9.87 -15.96
C TYR A 153 20.05 -8.75 -15.98
N SER A 154 19.40 -8.50 -17.12
CA SER A 154 18.42 -7.42 -17.28
C SER A 154 17.31 -7.45 -16.22
N LEU A 155 16.84 -8.65 -15.87
CA LEU A 155 15.78 -8.82 -14.88
C LEU A 155 16.26 -8.50 -13.46
N HIS A 156 17.49 -8.90 -13.10
CA HIS A 156 18.09 -8.57 -11.80
C HIS A 156 18.26 -7.06 -11.63
N PHE A 157 18.80 -6.38 -12.64
CA PHE A 157 18.91 -4.93 -12.63
C PHE A 157 17.54 -4.25 -12.52
N SER A 158 16.54 -4.76 -13.25
CA SER A 158 15.18 -4.23 -13.20
C SER A 158 14.55 -4.37 -11.82
N PHE A 159 14.74 -5.50 -11.13
CA PHE A 159 14.26 -5.68 -9.76
C PHE A 159 14.94 -4.72 -8.76
N VAL A 160 16.26 -4.55 -8.87
CA VAL A 160 16.98 -3.61 -7.98
C VAL A 160 16.50 -2.18 -8.18
N ILE A 161 16.38 -1.74 -9.42
CA ILE A 161 15.93 -0.39 -9.74
C ILE A 161 14.46 -0.20 -9.32
N GLU A 162 13.61 -1.18 -9.58
CA GLU A 162 12.21 -1.18 -9.17
C GLU A 162 12.08 -1.03 -7.64
N MET A 163 12.81 -1.80 -6.85
CA MET A 163 12.82 -1.71 -5.40
C MET A 163 13.25 -0.33 -4.89
N LEU A 164 14.26 0.29 -5.53
CA LEU A 164 14.67 1.66 -5.19
C LEU A 164 13.53 2.66 -5.43
N PHE A 165 12.90 2.63 -6.59
CA PHE A 165 11.80 3.53 -6.90
C PHE A 165 10.56 3.27 -6.04
N LEU A 166 10.26 2.02 -5.69
CA LEU A 166 9.18 1.70 -4.74
C LEU A 166 9.49 2.22 -3.33
N THR A 167 10.73 2.19 -2.91
CA THR A 167 11.14 2.79 -1.62
C THR A 167 10.90 4.30 -1.62
N PHE A 168 11.26 5.00 -2.70
CA PHE A 168 10.93 6.43 -2.86
C PHE A 168 9.42 6.67 -2.89
N ALA A 169 8.65 5.82 -3.58
CA ALA A 169 7.20 5.89 -3.61
C ALA A 169 6.58 5.76 -2.22
N LEU A 170 7.08 4.81 -1.42
CA LEU A 170 6.65 4.61 -0.03
C LEU A 170 7.01 5.80 0.86
N GLY A 171 8.23 6.34 0.73
CA GLY A 171 8.66 7.54 1.45
C GLY A 171 7.76 8.75 1.17
N ASP A 172 7.47 9.00 -0.10
CA ASP A 172 6.57 10.09 -0.54
C ASP A 172 5.14 9.91 0.03
N ARG A 173 4.62 8.69 0.00
CA ARG A 173 3.33 8.35 0.59
C ARG A 173 3.30 8.57 2.12
N ILE A 174 4.31 8.11 2.83
CA ILE A 174 4.42 8.28 4.29
C ILE A 174 4.47 9.77 4.64
N ARG A 175 5.27 10.56 3.92
CA ARG A 175 5.36 12.01 4.10
C ARG A 175 4.00 12.70 3.93
N ILE A 176 3.26 12.35 2.87
CA ILE A 176 1.92 12.91 2.63
C ILE A 176 0.94 12.52 3.74
N LEU A 177 0.96 11.27 4.19
CA LEU A 177 0.10 10.80 5.28
C LEU A 177 0.43 11.50 6.60
N LYS A 178 1.72 11.65 6.93
CA LYS A 178 2.17 12.38 8.11
C LYS A 178 1.67 13.83 8.09
N ASN A 179 1.88 14.55 6.98
CA ASN A 179 1.43 15.92 6.84
C ASN A 179 -0.10 16.06 6.96
N LYS A 180 -0.88 15.11 6.44
CA LYS A 180 -2.33 15.09 6.59
C LYS A 180 -2.74 14.87 8.04
N ARG A 181 -2.10 13.93 8.73
CA ARG A 181 -2.35 13.65 10.15
C ARG A 181 -2.03 14.87 11.02
N ASP A 182 -0.88 15.50 10.79
CA ASP A 182 -0.45 16.66 11.58
C ASP A 182 -1.40 17.86 11.39
N ARG A 183 -1.89 18.07 10.16
CA ARG A 183 -2.93 19.08 9.89
C ARG A 183 -4.26 18.76 10.57
N ALA A 184 -4.68 17.50 10.58
CA ALA A 184 -5.91 17.07 11.24
C ALA A 184 -5.78 17.25 12.76
N LEU A 185 -4.64 16.88 13.34
CA LEU A 185 -4.37 17.05 14.77
C LEU A 185 -4.41 18.53 15.18
N LYS A 186 -3.76 19.42 14.41
CA LYS A 186 -3.82 20.87 14.67
C LYS A 186 -5.25 21.42 14.64
N ARG A 187 -6.10 20.93 13.73
CA ARG A 187 -7.52 21.34 13.70
C ARG A 187 -8.28 20.88 14.94
N ILE A 188 -8.05 19.65 15.40
CA ILE A 188 -8.69 19.10 16.60
C ILE A 188 -8.26 19.91 17.84
N ILE A 189 -6.98 20.23 17.99
CA ILE A 189 -6.47 21.05 19.09
C ILE A 189 -7.16 22.41 19.10
N HIS A 190 -7.16 23.10 17.95
CA HIS A 190 -7.80 24.41 17.85
C HIS A 190 -9.31 24.37 18.16
N GLN A 191 -10.03 23.35 17.70
CA GLN A 191 -11.45 23.18 18.03
C GLN A 191 -11.65 22.94 19.55
N ASN A 192 -10.79 22.17 20.18
CA ASN A 192 -10.86 21.94 21.63
C ASN A 192 -10.60 23.22 22.41
N GLU A 193 -9.60 24.03 22.03
CA GLU A 193 -9.31 25.33 22.63
C GLU A 193 -10.53 26.26 22.53
N THR A 194 -11.09 26.40 21.34
CA THR A 194 -12.30 27.21 21.11
C THR A 194 -13.50 26.73 21.94
N ASN A 195 -13.69 25.40 22.04
CA ASN A 195 -14.76 24.84 22.86
C ASN A 195 -14.57 25.08 24.36
N LEU A 196 -13.33 25.05 24.86
CA LEU A 196 -13.00 25.40 26.24
C LEU A 196 -13.31 26.87 26.54
N GLU A 197 -12.85 27.78 25.67
CA GLU A 197 -13.14 29.22 25.80
C GLU A 197 -14.65 29.51 25.83
N LEU A 198 -15.40 28.83 24.92
CA LEU A 198 -16.86 28.98 24.86
C LEU A 198 -17.53 28.46 26.15
N LYS A 199 -17.06 27.31 26.64
CA LYS A 199 -17.56 26.72 27.89
C LYS A 199 -17.31 27.65 29.09
N ASP A 200 -16.13 28.21 29.17
CA ASP A 200 -15.78 29.17 30.24
C ASP A 200 -16.63 30.45 30.17
N LYS A 201 -16.89 30.95 28.96
CA LYS A 201 -17.78 32.09 28.74
C LYS A 201 -19.21 31.77 29.21
N VAL A 202 -19.76 30.63 28.78
CA VAL A 202 -21.10 30.18 29.17
C VAL A 202 -21.19 29.99 30.70
N ASN A 203 -20.18 29.42 31.33
CA ASN A 203 -20.16 29.25 32.78
C ASN A 203 -20.18 30.60 33.52
N ARG A 204 -19.39 31.60 33.07
CA ARG A 204 -19.41 32.95 33.67
C ARG A 204 -20.78 33.63 33.52
N GLU A 205 -21.38 33.56 32.33
CA GLU A 205 -22.73 34.10 32.07
C GLU A 205 -23.78 33.41 32.94
N LEU A 206 -23.63 32.10 33.20
CA LEU A 206 -24.53 31.35 34.06
C LEU A 206 -24.38 31.74 35.52
N GLU A 207 -23.13 31.87 36.01
CA GLU A 207 -22.83 32.30 37.37
C GLU A 207 -23.39 33.73 37.66
N GLU A 208 -23.26 34.64 36.70
CA GLU A 208 -23.81 36.01 36.79
C GLU A 208 -25.34 35.96 36.88
N LYS A 209 -26.02 35.20 36.00
CA LYS A 209 -27.48 35.05 36.07
C LYS A 209 -27.98 34.38 37.34
N VAL A 210 -27.26 33.38 37.86
CA VAL A 210 -27.59 32.74 39.11
C VAL A 210 -27.46 33.73 40.26
N GLY A 211 -26.39 34.54 40.25
CA GLY A 211 -26.21 35.62 41.22
C GLY A 211 -27.35 36.64 41.22
N GLU A 212 -27.72 37.16 40.01
CA GLU A 212 -28.85 38.09 39.85
C GLU A 212 -30.18 37.50 40.36
N ARG A 213 -30.49 36.25 39.97
CA ARG A 213 -31.72 35.59 40.41
C ARG A 213 -31.75 35.32 41.94
N THR A 214 -30.61 35.01 42.52
CA THR A 214 -30.51 34.80 43.99
C THR A 214 -30.79 36.08 44.76
N VAL A 215 -30.29 37.23 44.30
CA VAL A 215 -30.58 38.55 44.89
C VAL A 215 -32.06 38.91 44.75
N GLU A 216 -32.65 38.69 43.54
CA GLU A 216 -34.09 38.92 43.31
C GLU A 216 -34.97 38.07 44.24
N LEU A 217 -34.63 36.79 44.39
CA LEU A 217 -35.35 35.86 45.23
C LEU A 217 -35.28 36.26 46.73
N ASN A 218 -34.11 36.68 47.21
CA ASN A 218 -33.94 37.14 48.57
C ASN A 218 -34.73 38.41 48.83
N SER A 219 -34.77 39.35 47.88
CA SER A 219 -35.59 40.56 47.99
C SER A 219 -37.10 40.25 48.08
N LYS A 220 -37.60 39.35 47.20
CA LYS A 220 -38.99 38.92 47.23
C LYS A 220 -39.35 38.17 48.50
N ASN A 221 -38.46 37.35 49.03
CA ASN A 221 -38.68 36.64 50.29
C ASN A 221 -38.73 37.59 51.49
N SER A 222 -37.92 38.66 51.52
CA SER A 222 -38.02 39.69 52.55
C SER A 222 -39.32 40.51 52.49
N GLU A 223 -39.78 40.88 51.27
CA GLU A 223 -41.06 41.54 51.06
C GLU A 223 -42.26 40.70 51.50
N LEU A 224 -42.21 39.38 51.19
CA LEU A 224 -43.25 38.44 51.66
C LEU A 224 -43.26 38.27 53.18
N ALA A 225 -42.08 38.25 53.81
CA ALA A 225 -41.99 38.15 55.27
C ALA A 225 -42.58 39.37 55.97
N GLU A 226 -42.34 40.61 55.45
CA GLU A 226 -42.93 41.82 55.94
C GLU A 226 -44.46 41.91 55.71
N SER A 227 -44.94 41.40 54.59
CA SER A 227 -46.38 41.34 54.27
C SER A 227 -47.15 40.38 55.17
N ASN A 228 -46.54 39.32 55.64
CA ASN A 228 -47.16 38.32 56.53
C ASN A 228 -47.13 38.73 58.01
N GLN A 229 -46.46 39.77 58.37
CA GLN A 229 -46.42 40.32 59.76
C GLN A 229 -47.42 41.47 60.02
N LYS A 230 -48.13 41.90 58.99
CA LYS A 230 -49.21 42.90 59.11
C LYS A 230 -50.58 42.19 59.05
#